data_8b1bcc46a7e753af5141939dbbedc8a3
#
_entry.id   8b1bcc46a7e753af5141939dbbedc8a3
#
_cell.length_a   1.000
_cell.length_b   1.000
_cell.length_c   1.000
_cell.angle_alpha   90.00
_cell.angle_beta   90.00
_cell.angle_gamma   90.00
#
_symmetry.space_group_name_H-M   'P 1'
#
loop_
_entity.id
_entity.type
_entity.pdbx_description
1 polymer ?
#
loop_
_entity_poly.entity_id
_entity_poly.type
_entity_poly.pdbx_seq_one_letter_code
_entity_poly.pdbx_strand_id
1 'polypeptide(L)'
;AMPEFQPGEAVAQKSEIRNTIYETLWKDLEFSRIFKMVPREHYSYINRFNPNAIIFKDWASIQANILISGQLEVTADERIIFSIKVYEVASERFIFGRNFGGKKELSRLIAHRAADEMLKHFGEKPLFTSKIVYISESGENRDVYIMDYDGFRPQRITFSSALDMLPSWSADNEKILYTSYRNLSPELFMFNIYTGKTELLSSGGSNYAADWSPTADQIVYTSSKDGNAEIYLKDMKTGKEKRLTFNPTIDTSPCWSPSGREIAFTSQRSGTPQIYIMDAEGSNIRRITTEGTYHDSATWSPDGLRIAFVSRIENRFDIYVFNLKSNEISKLTENAGRNENPSWSPDGRHLVFSSNRSGKYQLYLVDYDGRAVRQITASGENKMPKWQKSTK
;
A
#
# COMPACT_ATOMS: atom_id res chain seq x y z
N ALA A 1 6.23 -4.21 -25.30
CA ALA A 1 4.97 -4.05 -26.06
C ALA A 1 3.94 -5.09 -25.59
N MET A 2 2.68 -4.73 -25.64
CA MET A 2 1.56 -5.61 -25.30
C MET A 2 0.41 -5.34 -26.28
N PRO A 3 0.33 -6.11 -27.39
CA PRO A 3 -0.78 -6.00 -28.32
C PRO A 3 -2.11 -6.43 -27.69
N GLU A 4 -3.22 -6.10 -28.32
CA GLU A 4 -4.54 -6.56 -27.87
C GLU A 4 -4.58 -8.10 -27.77
N PHE A 5 -5.20 -8.58 -26.71
CA PHE A 5 -5.30 -10.02 -26.46
C PHE A 5 -6.20 -10.68 -27.50
N GLN A 6 -5.73 -11.82 -28.00
CA GLN A 6 -6.49 -12.57 -28.99
C GLN A 6 -7.66 -13.31 -28.31
N PRO A 7 -8.86 -13.29 -28.91
CA PRO A 7 -9.96 -14.12 -28.45
C PRO A 7 -9.68 -15.60 -28.74
N GLY A 8 -9.95 -16.48 -27.79
CA GLY A 8 -10.13 -17.91 -28.07
C GLY A 8 -11.44 -18.15 -28.85
N GLU A 9 -11.66 -19.36 -29.36
CA GLU A 9 -12.73 -19.68 -30.32
C GLU A 9 -14.18 -19.35 -29.88
N ALA A 10 -14.46 -19.04 -28.61
CA ALA A 10 -15.80 -18.83 -28.07
C ALA A 10 -16.17 -17.35 -27.71
N VAL A 11 -15.46 -16.31 -28.18
CA VAL A 11 -15.37 -15.04 -27.42
C VAL A 11 -15.95 -13.78 -28.10
N ALA A 12 -16.73 -13.86 -29.17
CA ALA A 12 -17.33 -12.65 -29.77
C ALA A 12 -18.25 -11.86 -28.79
N GLN A 13 -18.82 -12.49 -27.78
CA GLN A 13 -19.73 -11.85 -26.77
C GLN A 13 -19.00 -11.36 -25.50
N LYS A 14 -17.66 -11.50 -25.35
CA LYS A 14 -16.94 -11.25 -24.09
C LYS A 14 -15.83 -10.21 -24.22
N SER A 15 -16.06 -9.21 -25.08
CA SER A 15 -15.12 -8.08 -25.28
C SER A 15 -14.86 -7.29 -23.97
N GLU A 16 -15.86 -7.15 -23.12
CA GLU A 16 -15.75 -6.43 -21.84
C GLU A 16 -14.73 -7.06 -20.90
N ILE A 17 -14.79 -8.39 -20.71
CA ILE A 17 -13.85 -9.12 -19.86
C ILE A 17 -12.43 -9.00 -20.39
N ARG A 18 -12.26 -9.19 -21.72
CA ARG A 18 -10.96 -9.03 -22.39
C ARG A 18 -10.40 -7.63 -22.18
N ASN A 19 -11.22 -6.62 -22.41
CA ASN A 19 -10.81 -5.23 -22.23
C ASN A 19 -10.47 -4.93 -20.78
N THR A 20 -11.25 -5.44 -19.80
CA THR A 20 -10.97 -5.30 -18.38
C THR A 20 -9.59 -5.87 -18.03
N ILE A 21 -9.28 -7.11 -18.47
CA ILE A 21 -7.98 -7.73 -18.20
C ILE A 21 -6.85 -6.95 -18.88
N TYR A 22 -7.02 -6.59 -20.16
CA TYR A 22 -6.02 -5.86 -20.92
C TYR A 22 -5.71 -4.50 -20.32
N GLU A 23 -6.74 -3.67 -20.07
CA GLU A 23 -6.57 -2.33 -19.50
C GLU A 23 -6.02 -2.36 -18.08
N THR A 24 -6.42 -3.34 -17.28
CA THR A 24 -5.89 -3.49 -15.91
C THR A 24 -4.41 -3.87 -15.96
N LEU A 25 -4.05 -4.90 -16.74
CA LEU A 25 -2.66 -5.33 -16.88
C LEU A 25 -1.77 -4.22 -17.45
N TRP A 26 -2.26 -3.47 -18.45
CA TRP A 26 -1.54 -2.32 -19.01
C TRP A 26 -1.23 -1.28 -17.95
N LYS A 27 -2.25 -0.86 -17.19
CA LYS A 27 -2.11 0.15 -16.13
C LYS A 27 -1.20 -0.32 -14.99
N ASP A 28 -1.26 -1.59 -14.64
CA ASP A 28 -0.39 -2.18 -13.63
C ASP A 28 1.08 -2.11 -14.07
N LEU A 29 1.39 -2.58 -15.27
CA LEU A 29 2.75 -2.58 -15.80
C LEU A 29 3.30 -1.14 -15.93
N GLU A 30 2.50 -0.19 -16.40
CA GLU A 30 2.88 1.21 -16.47
C GLU A 30 3.12 1.81 -15.06
N PHE A 31 2.23 1.51 -14.11
CA PHE A 31 2.33 1.98 -12.73
C PHE A 31 3.55 1.41 -12.00
N SER A 32 4.01 0.21 -12.35
CA SER A 32 5.18 -0.42 -11.72
C SER A 32 6.47 0.38 -11.79
N ARG A 33 6.59 1.28 -12.77
CA ARG A 33 7.82 2.02 -13.12
C ARG A 33 8.99 1.15 -13.54
N ILE A 34 8.76 -0.16 -13.67
CA ILE A 34 9.74 -1.13 -14.21
C ILE A 34 9.64 -1.19 -15.72
N PHE A 35 8.42 -1.10 -16.24
CA PHE A 35 8.16 -1.19 -17.67
C PHE A 35 7.81 0.18 -18.24
N LYS A 36 8.52 0.57 -19.32
CA LYS A 36 8.12 1.66 -20.18
C LYS A 36 7.24 1.07 -21.29
N MET A 37 5.95 1.37 -21.23
CA MET A 37 5.02 0.84 -22.23
C MET A 37 5.25 1.51 -23.59
N VAL A 38 5.32 0.69 -24.66
CA VAL A 38 5.35 1.21 -26.03
C VAL A 38 3.99 1.83 -26.34
N PRO A 39 3.90 3.09 -26.81
CA PRO A 39 2.63 3.74 -27.11
C PRO A 39 1.78 2.92 -28.10
N ARG A 40 0.48 2.84 -27.84
CA ARG A 40 -0.45 1.99 -28.62
C ARG A 40 -0.56 2.40 -30.08
N GLU A 41 -0.39 3.69 -30.38
CA GLU A 41 -0.36 4.22 -31.75
C GLU A 41 0.74 3.59 -32.61
N HIS A 42 1.85 3.17 -32.01
CA HIS A 42 2.93 2.49 -32.74
C HIS A 42 2.51 1.11 -33.25
N TYR A 43 1.49 0.50 -32.66
CA TYR A 43 1.04 -0.83 -33.08
C TYR A 43 0.33 -0.81 -34.45
N SER A 44 -0.08 0.36 -34.94
CA SER A 44 -0.58 0.53 -36.31
C SER A 44 0.46 0.19 -37.39
N TYR A 45 1.76 0.26 -37.03
CA TYR A 45 2.87 -0.13 -37.91
C TYR A 45 3.11 -1.64 -37.97
N ILE A 46 2.47 -2.41 -37.06
CA ILE A 46 2.61 -3.85 -37.02
C ILE A 46 1.53 -4.48 -37.91
N ASN A 47 1.94 -5.31 -38.84
CA ASN A 47 1.02 -6.16 -39.56
C ASN A 47 0.31 -7.09 -38.56
N ARG A 48 -0.90 -7.53 -38.90
CA ARG A 48 -1.77 -8.29 -37.99
C ARG A 48 -1.01 -9.26 -37.10
N PHE A 49 -1.05 -9.01 -35.77
CA PHE A 49 -0.39 -9.83 -34.77
C PHE A 49 -0.96 -11.26 -34.75
N ASN A 50 -0.10 -12.27 -34.93
CA ASN A 50 -0.44 -13.68 -34.79
C ASN A 50 0.42 -14.30 -33.67
N PRO A 51 -0.18 -14.69 -32.53
CA PRO A 51 0.58 -15.27 -31.41
C PRO A 51 1.23 -16.62 -31.73
N ASN A 52 0.79 -17.31 -32.78
CA ASN A 52 1.36 -18.59 -33.24
C ASN A 52 2.45 -18.43 -34.30
N ALA A 53 2.62 -17.21 -34.84
CA ALA A 53 3.61 -16.91 -35.86
C ALA A 53 4.10 -15.47 -35.67
N ILE A 54 4.89 -15.23 -34.62
CA ILE A 54 5.37 -13.90 -34.23
C ILE A 54 6.49 -13.48 -35.17
N ILE A 55 6.34 -12.30 -35.79
CA ILE A 55 7.39 -11.65 -36.57
C ILE A 55 8.11 -10.66 -35.67
N PHE A 56 9.16 -11.11 -34.97
CA PHE A 56 9.88 -10.30 -33.96
C PHE A 56 10.49 -9.01 -34.55
N LYS A 57 10.88 -9.02 -35.83
CA LYS A 57 11.42 -7.86 -36.53
C LYS A 57 10.44 -6.67 -36.53
N ASP A 58 9.14 -6.92 -36.63
CA ASP A 58 8.12 -5.88 -36.58
C ASP A 58 8.12 -5.20 -35.19
N TRP A 59 8.20 -5.97 -34.12
CA TRP A 59 8.26 -5.46 -32.73
C TRP A 59 9.55 -4.73 -32.44
N ALA A 60 10.67 -5.18 -33.02
CA ALA A 60 11.95 -4.47 -32.92
C ALA A 60 11.89 -3.10 -33.59
N SER A 61 11.16 -2.95 -34.72
CA SER A 61 11.02 -1.70 -35.44
C SER A 61 10.36 -0.58 -34.63
N ILE A 62 9.52 -0.93 -33.66
CA ILE A 62 8.88 0.00 -32.71
C ILE A 62 9.62 0.06 -31.35
N GLN A 63 10.86 -0.40 -31.30
CA GLN A 63 11.74 -0.39 -30.13
C GLN A 63 11.18 -1.18 -28.91
N ALA A 64 10.41 -2.23 -29.16
CA ALA A 64 9.96 -3.12 -28.11
C ALA A 64 11.08 -4.07 -27.72
N ASN A 65 11.52 -4.07 -26.42
CA ASN A 65 12.46 -5.03 -25.89
C ASN A 65 11.76 -6.31 -25.42
N ILE A 66 10.56 -6.15 -24.86
CA ILE A 66 9.74 -7.23 -24.34
C ILE A 66 8.40 -7.24 -25.07
N LEU A 67 7.97 -8.41 -25.51
CA LEU A 67 6.65 -8.65 -26.08
C LEU A 67 5.83 -9.53 -25.15
N ILE A 68 4.63 -9.05 -24.77
CA ILE A 68 3.65 -9.78 -23.97
C ILE A 68 2.51 -10.19 -24.90
N SER A 69 2.37 -11.48 -25.15
CA SER A 69 1.26 -12.07 -25.90
C SER A 69 0.24 -12.63 -24.94
N GLY A 70 -1.00 -12.18 -25.01
CA GLY A 70 -2.12 -12.62 -24.18
C GLY A 70 -3.18 -13.34 -25.00
N GLN A 71 -3.71 -14.43 -24.45
CA GLN A 71 -4.85 -15.16 -24.98
C GLN A 71 -5.90 -15.36 -23.88
N LEU A 72 -7.17 -15.13 -24.23
CA LEU A 72 -8.29 -15.28 -23.31
C LEU A 72 -9.26 -16.33 -23.82
N GLU A 73 -9.53 -17.30 -22.96
CA GLU A 73 -10.60 -18.28 -23.14
C GLU A 73 -11.65 -18.08 -22.05
N VAL A 74 -12.91 -18.29 -22.39
CA VAL A 74 -14.01 -18.32 -21.44
C VAL A 74 -14.77 -19.59 -21.64
N THR A 75 -14.76 -20.45 -20.64
CA THR A 75 -15.42 -21.76 -20.63
C THR A 75 -16.95 -21.64 -20.59
N ALA A 76 -17.64 -22.72 -20.87
CA ALA A 76 -19.09 -22.78 -20.88
C ALA A 76 -19.74 -22.47 -19.51
N ASP A 77 -19.03 -22.74 -18.41
CA ASP A 77 -19.40 -22.40 -17.02
C ASP A 77 -18.94 -20.99 -16.59
N GLU A 78 -18.68 -20.11 -17.58
CA GLU A 78 -18.27 -18.70 -17.37
C GLU A 78 -16.97 -18.49 -16.59
N ARG A 79 -16.10 -19.46 -16.57
CA ARG A 79 -14.74 -19.31 -16.01
C ARG A 79 -13.81 -18.71 -17.06
N ILE A 80 -12.86 -17.93 -16.60
CA ILE A 80 -11.81 -17.32 -17.40
C ILE A 80 -10.56 -18.17 -17.31
N ILE A 81 -9.89 -18.40 -18.44
CA ILE A 81 -8.51 -18.85 -18.53
C ILE A 81 -7.75 -17.78 -19.31
N PHE A 82 -6.90 -17.03 -18.62
CA PHE A 82 -6.04 -16.01 -19.22
C PHE A 82 -4.61 -16.54 -19.27
N SER A 83 -4.09 -16.68 -20.47
CA SER A 83 -2.73 -17.18 -20.75
C SER A 83 -1.85 -16.04 -21.23
N ILE A 84 -0.68 -15.86 -20.61
CA ILE A 84 0.35 -14.94 -21.09
C ILE A 84 1.59 -15.72 -21.55
N LYS A 85 2.24 -15.20 -22.59
CA LYS A 85 3.58 -15.61 -23.03
C LYS A 85 4.42 -14.35 -23.18
N VAL A 86 5.63 -14.38 -22.65
CA VAL A 86 6.55 -13.24 -22.62
C VAL A 86 7.81 -13.60 -23.37
N TYR A 87 8.22 -12.71 -24.26
CA TYR A 87 9.38 -12.90 -25.15
C TYR A 87 10.34 -11.72 -25.05
N GLU A 88 11.62 -11.99 -25.17
CA GLU A 88 12.65 -11.01 -25.46
C GLU A 88 12.74 -10.81 -26.97
N VAL A 89 12.51 -9.58 -27.43
CA VAL A 89 12.36 -9.31 -28.87
C VAL A 89 13.68 -9.45 -29.61
N ALA A 90 14.77 -8.92 -29.06
CA ALA A 90 16.07 -8.87 -29.74
C ALA A 90 16.68 -10.27 -30.00
N SER A 91 16.48 -11.19 -29.06
CA SER A 91 16.97 -12.57 -29.13
C SER A 91 15.91 -13.56 -29.61
N GLU A 92 14.68 -13.10 -29.86
CA GLU A 92 13.51 -13.92 -30.21
C GLU A 92 13.20 -15.03 -29.18
N ARG A 93 13.70 -14.84 -27.97
CA ARG A 93 13.68 -15.86 -26.90
C ARG A 93 12.40 -15.79 -26.10
N PHE A 94 11.77 -16.97 -25.93
CA PHE A 94 10.70 -17.15 -24.93
C PHE A 94 11.29 -17.01 -23.52
N ILE A 95 10.71 -16.13 -22.69
CA ILE A 95 11.13 -15.92 -21.30
C ILE A 95 10.31 -16.81 -20.38
N PHE A 96 8.99 -16.65 -20.36
CA PHE A 96 8.07 -17.49 -19.60
C PHE A 96 6.64 -17.41 -20.13
N GLY A 97 5.81 -18.34 -19.71
CA GLY A 97 4.37 -18.32 -19.92
C GLY A 97 3.62 -18.86 -18.72
N ARG A 98 2.44 -18.32 -18.46
CA ARG A 98 1.60 -18.73 -17.34
C ARG A 98 0.11 -18.56 -17.63
N ASN A 99 -0.70 -19.47 -17.04
CA ASN A 99 -2.14 -19.43 -17.10
C ASN A 99 -2.71 -18.96 -15.76
N PHE A 100 -3.71 -18.08 -15.83
CA PHE A 100 -4.44 -17.56 -14.68
C PHE A 100 -5.91 -17.88 -14.87
N GLY A 101 -6.54 -18.50 -13.88
CA GLY A 101 -7.93 -18.93 -13.96
C GLY A 101 -8.80 -18.36 -12.84
N GLY A 102 -10.08 -18.19 -13.11
CA GLY A 102 -11.06 -17.75 -12.12
C GLY A 102 -12.45 -17.52 -12.70
N LYS A 103 -13.37 -17.08 -11.83
CA LYS A 103 -14.70 -16.60 -12.27
C LYS A 103 -14.55 -15.24 -12.96
N LYS A 104 -15.52 -14.86 -13.80
CA LYS A 104 -15.53 -13.59 -14.56
C LYS A 104 -15.44 -12.35 -13.67
N GLU A 105 -16.03 -12.39 -12.47
CA GLU A 105 -16.01 -11.30 -11.49
C GLU A 105 -14.59 -11.02 -10.96
N LEU A 106 -13.66 -11.97 -11.15
CA LEU A 106 -12.27 -11.86 -10.75
C LEU A 106 -11.34 -11.40 -11.88
N SER A 107 -11.88 -10.93 -13.02
CA SER A 107 -11.09 -10.51 -14.20
C SER A 107 -9.97 -9.52 -13.85
N ARG A 108 -10.25 -8.50 -13.00
CA ARG A 108 -9.22 -7.58 -12.52
C ARG A 108 -8.15 -8.27 -11.67
N LEU A 109 -8.56 -9.14 -10.72
CA LEU A 109 -7.62 -9.89 -9.90
C LEU A 109 -6.73 -10.82 -10.74
N ILE A 110 -7.27 -11.39 -11.81
CA ILE A 110 -6.53 -12.20 -12.78
C ILE A 110 -5.44 -11.34 -13.45
N ALA A 111 -5.77 -10.11 -13.89
CA ALA A 111 -4.81 -9.17 -14.45
C ALA A 111 -3.73 -8.78 -13.44
N HIS A 112 -4.10 -8.43 -12.21
CA HIS A 112 -3.17 -8.09 -11.13
C HIS A 112 -2.19 -9.24 -10.83
N ARG A 113 -2.68 -10.49 -10.81
CA ARG A 113 -1.82 -11.68 -10.65
C ARG A 113 -0.85 -11.86 -11.80
N ALA A 114 -1.29 -11.57 -13.04
CA ALA A 114 -0.41 -11.62 -14.20
C ALA A 114 0.67 -10.53 -14.13
N ALA A 115 0.31 -9.32 -13.71
CA ALA A 115 1.26 -8.23 -13.49
C ALA A 115 2.27 -8.56 -12.37
N ASP A 116 1.81 -9.11 -11.25
CA ASP A 116 2.71 -9.55 -10.16
C ASP A 116 3.66 -10.66 -10.60
N GLU A 117 3.19 -11.57 -11.45
CA GLU A 117 4.05 -12.61 -12.03
C GLU A 117 5.11 -12.02 -12.95
N MET A 118 4.74 -11.01 -13.75
CA MET A 118 5.70 -10.24 -14.54
C MET A 118 6.77 -9.62 -13.63
N LEU A 119 6.39 -8.90 -12.57
CA LEU A 119 7.33 -8.30 -11.64
C LEU A 119 8.32 -9.33 -11.07
N LYS A 120 7.82 -10.49 -10.61
CA LYS A 120 8.65 -11.56 -10.04
C LYS A 120 9.71 -12.07 -11.03
N HIS A 121 9.33 -12.28 -12.30
CA HIS A 121 10.26 -12.73 -13.33
C HIS A 121 11.36 -11.71 -13.64
N PHE A 122 11.11 -10.44 -13.39
CA PHE A 122 12.10 -9.38 -13.52
C PHE A 122 12.80 -9.02 -12.19
N GLY A 123 12.68 -9.88 -11.16
CA GLY A 123 13.38 -9.75 -9.89
C GLY A 123 12.75 -8.74 -8.92
N GLU A 124 11.50 -8.35 -9.18
CA GLU A 124 10.79 -7.32 -8.43
C GLU A 124 9.76 -7.91 -7.46
N LYS A 125 9.40 -7.11 -6.44
CA LYS A 125 8.38 -7.51 -5.47
C LYS A 125 6.97 -7.37 -6.05
N PRO A 126 6.03 -8.28 -5.73
CA PRO A 126 4.63 -8.16 -6.11
C PRO A 126 4.01 -6.92 -5.45
N LEU A 127 3.09 -6.27 -6.16
CA LEU A 127 2.44 -5.03 -5.74
C LEU A 127 0.92 -5.08 -5.98
N PHE A 128 0.48 -5.59 -7.12
CA PHE A 128 -0.86 -5.37 -7.67
C PHE A 128 -1.96 -6.17 -6.99
N THR A 129 -1.63 -7.27 -6.34
CA THR A 129 -2.57 -8.05 -5.52
C THR A 129 -2.66 -7.55 -4.08
N SER A 130 -1.89 -6.51 -3.72
CA SER A 130 -1.93 -5.92 -2.39
C SER A 130 -3.18 -5.07 -2.16
N LYS A 131 -3.49 -4.81 -0.89
CA LYS A 131 -4.66 -4.05 -0.45
C LYS A 131 -4.27 -2.85 0.39
N ILE A 132 -5.18 -1.89 0.45
CA ILE A 132 -5.10 -0.73 1.32
C ILE A 132 -6.24 -0.81 2.33
N VAL A 133 -5.91 -0.73 3.62
CA VAL A 133 -6.88 -0.48 4.68
C VAL A 133 -6.94 1.02 4.95
N TYR A 134 -8.12 1.54 5.22
CA TYR A 134 -8.31 2.98 5.44
C TYR A 134 -9.57 3.25 6.26
N ILE A 135 -9.74 4.50 6.70
CA ILE A 135 -10.96 4.98 7.36
C ILE A 135 -11.81 5.72 6.34
N SER A 136 -13.07 5.35 6.25
CA SER A 136 -14.09 6.08 5.48
C SER A 136 -15.15 6.65 6.39
N GLU A 137 -15.46 7.94 6.17
CA GLU A 137 -16.50 8.67 6.90
C GLU A 137 -17.77 8.73 6.04
N SER A 138 -18.89 8.26 6.60
CA SER A 138 -20.22 8.35 5.99
C SER A 138 -21.23 8.81 7.04
N GLY A 139 -21.68 10.06 6.95
CA GLY A 139 -22.47 10.69 8.01
C GLY A 139 -21.65 10.86 9.30
N GLU A 140 -22.16 10.36 10.41
CA GLU A 140 -21.50 10.41 11.73
C GLU A 140 -20.58 9.19 11.97
N ASN A 141 -20.59 8.19 11.11
CA ASN A 141 -19.84 6.97 11.28
C ASN A 141 -18.47 7.06 10.63
N ARG A 142 -17.46 6.54 11.34
CA ARG A 142 -16.09 6.33 10.84
C ARG A 142 -15.76 4.87 10.99
N ASP A 143 -15.61 4.21 9.87
CA ASP A 143 -15.39 2.77 9.83
C ASP A 143 -14.11 2.42 9.08
N VAL A 144 -13.60 1.24 9.41
CA VAL A 144 -12.48 0.64 8.69
C VAL A 144 -12.98 -0.02 7.41
N TYR A 145 -12.30 0.31 6.32
CA TYR A 145 -12.52 -0.26 4.98
C TYR A 145 -11.24 -0.88 4.44
N ILE A 146 -11.40 -1.85 3.55
CA ILE A 146 -10.33 -2.42 2.73
C ILE A 146 -10.70 -2.24 1.27
N MET A 147 -9.70 -1.97 0.41
CA MET A 147 -9.84 -1.94 -1.04
C MET A 147 -8.61 -2.53 -1.73
N ASP A 148 -8.71 -2.82 -3.03
CA ASP A 148 -7.56 -3.14 -3.85
C ASP A 148 -6.65 -1.90 -3.98
N TYR A 149 -5.35 -2.11 -4.28
CA TYR A 149 -4.36 -1.02 -4.30
C TYR A 149 -4.75 0.17 -5.18
N ASP A 150 -5.54 -0.06 -6.21
CA ASP A 150 -5.95 0.94 -7.21
C ASP A 150 -7.33 1.58 -6.94
N GLY A 151 -7.91 1.32 -5.75
CA GLY A 151 -9.18 1.88 -5.30
C GLY A 151 -10.43 1.04 -5.61
N PHE A 152 -10.25 -0.12 -6.24
CA PHE A 152 -11.39 -1.00 -6.57
C PHE A 152 -11.87 -1.80 -5.37
N ARG A 153 -13.15 -2.22 -5.43
CA ARG A 153 -13.81 -3.08 -4.45
C ARG A 153 -13.64 -2.62 -3.01
N PRO A 154 -14.03 -1.37 -2.67
CA PRO A 154 -14.06 -0.94 -1.29
C PRO A 154 -15.04 -1.80 -0.49
N GLN A 155 -14.58 -2.36 0.62
CA GLN A 155 -15.36 -3.21 1.50
C GLN A 155 -15.27 -2.68 2.93
N ARG A 156 -16.41 -2.36 3.52
CA ARG A 156 -16.52 -2.01 4.95
C ARG A 156 -16.32 -3.26 5.80
N ILE A 157 -15.48 -3.17 6.84
CA ILE A 157 -15.16 -4.29 7.73
C ILE A 157 -15.56 -4.05 9.18
N THR A 158 -15.76 -2.80 9.60
CA THR A 158 -16.34 -2.49 10.90
C THR A 158 -17.72 -1.86 10.73
N PHE A 159 -18.63 -2.14 11.69
CA PHE A 159 -20.04 -1.76 11.61
C PHE A 159 -20.52 -1.19 12.95
N SER A 160 -19.62 -0.63 13.76
CA SER A 160 -20.00 0.02 15.01
C SER A 160 -20.45 1.45 14.75
N SER A 161 -21.29 2.00 15.63
CA SER A 161 -21.60 3.43 15.64
C SER A 161 -20.49 4.29 16.27
N ALA A 162 -19.35 3.68 16.60
CA ALA A 162 -18.21 4.34 17.21
C ALA A 162 -17.27 4.92 16.17
N LEU A 163 -16.37 5.78 16.61
CA LEU A 163 -15.27 6.27 15.81
C LEU A 163 -14.15 5.24 15.76
N ASP A 164 -13.91 4.65 14.59
CA ASP A 164 -12.75 3.81 14.33
C ASP A 164 -11.67 4.61 13.62
N MET A 165 -10.38 4.36 13.93
CA MET A 165 -9.25 5.11 13.37
C MET A 165 -7.93 4.33 13.42
N LEU A 166 -6.90 4.89 12.76
CA LEU A 166 -5.51 4.42 12.79
C LEU A 166 -5.37 2.92 12.51
N PRO A 167 -5.90 2.43 11.38
CA PRO A 167 -5.78 1.02 11.04
C PRO A 167 -4.33 0.65 10.68
N SER A 168 -3.91 -0.60 10.96
CA SER A 168 -2.61 -1.14 10.60
C SER A 168 -2.72 -2.63 10.28
N TRP A 169 -1.95 -3.13 9.31
CA TRP A 169 -1.89 -4.52 8.93
C TRP A 169 -0.97 -5.34 9.85
N SER A 170 -1.37 -6.58 10.15
CA SER A 170 -0.44 -7.58 10.70
C SER A 170 0.64 -7.94 9.68
N ALA A 171 1.73 -8.56 10.15
CA ALA A 171 2.84 -8.95 9.28
C ALA A 171 2.47 -10.00 8.22
N ASP A 172 1.50 -10.87 8.52
CA ASP A 172 0.94 -11.89 7.62
C ASP A 172 -0.18 -11.34 6.71
N ASN A 173 -0.59 -10.08 6.90
CA ASN A 173 -1.72 -9.46 6.22
C ASN A 173 -3.08 -10.15 6.44
N GLU A 174 -3.24 -10.91 7.51
CA GLU A 174 -4.48 -11.61 7.85
C GLU A 174 -5.35 -10.85 8.86
N LYS A 175 -4.73 -9.91 9.58
CA LYS A 175 -5.38 -9.17 10.66
C LYS A 175 -5.17 -7.67 10.48
N ILE A 176 -6.13 -6.90 11.01
CA ILE A 176 -6.08 -5.45 11.06
C ILE A 176 -6.20 -5.01 12.50
N LEU A 177 -5.21 -4.26 12.97
CA LEU A 177 -5.29 -3.50 14.20
C LEU A 177 -5.99 -2.18 13.92
N TYR A 178 -6.79 -1.71 14.85
CA TYR A 178 -7.38 -0.37 14.77
C TYR A 178 -7.74 0.15 16.16
N THR A 179 -7.87 1.45 16.28
CA THR A 179 -8.35 2.13 17.48
C THR A 179 -9.84 2.37 17.36
N SER A 180 -10.61 2.07 18.41
CA SER A 180 -12.06 2.32 18.44
C SER A 180 -12.48 3.00 19.73
N TYR A 181 -13.44 3.90 19.63
CA TYR A 181 -14.07 4.60 20.77
C TYR A 181 -15.39 3.95 21.23
N ARG A 182 -15.62 2.68 20.91
CA ARG A 182 -16.87 1.97 21.26
C ARG A 182 -17.13 1.86 22.76
N ASN A 183 -16.11 1.98 23.59
CA ASN A 183 -16.18 1.96 25.05
C ASN A 183 -15.89 3.35 25.66
N LEU A 184 -16.18 4.45 24.92
CA LEU A 184 -16.00 5.85 25.32
C LEU A 184 -14.55 6.34 25.44
N SER A 185 -13.58 5.42 25.52
CA SER A 185 -12.15 5.71 25.47
C SER A 185 -11.51 5.01 24.26
N PRO A 186 -10.41 5.55 23.72
CA PRO A 186 -9.71 4.87 22.63
C PRO A 186 -9.08 3.59 23.11
N GLU A 187 -9.48 2.46 22.52
CA GLU A 187 -8.98 1.13 22.80
C GLU A 187 -8.53 0.44 21.52
N LEU A 188 -7.60 -0.51 21.67
CA LEU A 188 -7.08 -1.28 20.54
C LEU A 188 -7.93 -2.52 20.29
N PHE A 189 -8.30 -2.70 19.04
CA PHE A 189 -9.00 -3.88 18.55
C PHE A 189 -8.21 -4.52 17.41
N MET A 190 -8.43 -5.82 17.25
CA MET A 190 -7.92 -6.62 16.15
C MET A 190 -9.07 -7.29 15.42
N PHE A 191 -9.13 -7.11 14.11
CA PHE A 191 -10.07 -7.76 13.22
C PHE A 191 -9.36 -8.80 12.36
N ASN A 192 -9.87 -10.03 12.31
CA ASN A 192 -9.38 -11.08 11.42
C ASN A 192 -10.18 -11.08 10.12
N ILE A 193 -9.54 -10.87 8.98
CA ILE A 193 -10.20 -10.67 7.68
C ILE A 193 -10.87 -11.95 7.12
N TYR A 194 -10.44 -13.13 7.55
CA TYR A 194 -10.99 -14.41 7.08
C TYR A 194 -12.16 -14.89 7.94
N THR A 195 -12.08 -14.70 9.26
CA THR A 195 -13.11 -15.16 10.18
C THR A 195 -14.16 -14.10 10.51
N GLY A 196 -13.88 -12.82 10.22
CA GLY A 196 -14.71 -11.68 10.60
C GLY A 196 -14.75 -11.39 12.10
N LYS A 197 -13.92 -12.06 12.92
CA LYS A 197 -13.90 -11.87 14.38
C LYS A 197 -13.14 -10.63 14.77
N THR A 198 -13.68 -9.93 15.77
CA THR A 198 -13.05 -8.77 16.40
C THR A 198 -12.68 -9.13 17.83
N GLU A 199 -11.48 -8.75 18.26
CA GLU A 199 -10.96 -8.98 19.62
C GLU A 199 -10.46 -7.65 20.21
N LEU A 200 -10.76 -7.41 21.50
CA LEU A 200 -10.18 -6.30 22.28
C LEU A 200 -8.77 -6.70 22.72
N LEU A 201 -7.78 -5.85 22.39
CA LEU A 201 -6.38 -6.14 22.70
C LEU A 201 -5.86 -5.41 23.94
N SER A 202 -6.34 -4.20 24.19
CA SER A 202 -5.90 -3.44 25.37
C SER A 202 -7.02 -2.55 25.89
N SER A 203 -7.11 -2.45 27.21
CA SER A 203 -8.03 -1.61 27.97
C SER A 203 -7.30 -0.87 29.06
N GLY A 204 -7.96 0.16 29.62
CA GLY A 204 -7.36 1.02 30.65
C GLY A 204 -6.46 2.12 30.07
N GLY A 205 -6.80 3.36 30.37
CA GLY A 205 -6.23 4.54 29.72
C GLY A 205 -6.64 4.69 28.24
N SER A 206 -5.97 5.57 27.51
CA SER A 206 -6.13 5.72 26.07
C SER A 206 -5.09 4.87 25.37
N ASN A 207 -5.55 3.95 24.49
CA ASN A 207 -4.67 3.04 23.76
C ASN A 207 -4.95 3.19 22.24
N TYR A 208 -3.92 3.57 21.46
CA TYR A 208 -4.09 3.91 20.05
C TYR A 208 -2.80 3.76 19.24
N ALA A 209 -2.92 3.90 17.92
CA ALA A 209 -1.81 3.92 16.96
C ALA A 209 -0.89 2.70 17.07
N ALA A 210 -1.46 1.49 16.98
CA ALA A 210 -0.69 0.26 17.02
C ALA A 210 -0.05 -0.08 15.68
N ASP A 211 1.17 -0.62 15.71
CA ASP A 211 1.83 -1.22 14.56
C ASP A 211 2.39 -2.61 14.91
N TRP A 212 2.27 -3.55 13.96
CA TRP A 212 2.69 -4.94 14.12
C TRP A 212 4.14 -5.13 13.75
N SER A 213 4.90 -5.84 14.60
CA SER A 213 6.28 -6.23 14.31
C SER A 213 6.36 -7.10 13.05
N PRO A 214 7.30 -6.84 12.12
CA PRO A 214 7.48 -7.64 10.91
C PRO A 214 8.18 -8.98 11.16
N THR A 215 8.75 -9.19 12.35
CA THR A 215 9.61 -10.34 12.65
C THR A 215 9.16 -11.17 13.85
N ALA A 216 8.25 -10.65 14.68
CA ALA A 216 7.77 -11.28 15.90
C ALA A 216 6.26 -11.08 16.06
N ASP A 217 5.62 -11.95 16.82
CA ASP A 217 4.19 -11.82 17.16
C ASP A 217 4.00 -10.79 18.29
N GLN A 218 4.34 -9.55 17.99
CA GLN A 218 4.36 -8.41 18.90
C GLN A 218 3.78 -7.18 18.24
N ILE A 219 3.18 -6.30 19.04
CA ILE A 219 2.74 -4.97 18.59
C ILE A 219 3.40 -3.90 19.46
N VAL A 220 3.67 -2.74 18.84
CA VAL A 220 3.94 -1.49 19.56
C VAL A 220 2.72 -0.59 19.46
N TYR A 221 2.44 0.17 20.50
CA TYR A 221 1.28 1.05 20.54
C TYR A 221 1.49 2.20 21.52
N THR A 222 0.68 3.22 21.41
CA THR A 222 0.63 4.33 22.36
C THR A 222 -0.36 4.03 23.46
N SER A 223 0.04 4.24 24.74
CA SER A 223 -0.85 4.11 25.89
C SER A 223 -0.62 5.20 26.92
N SER A 224 -1.71 5.71 27.53
CA SER A 224 -1.67 6.66 28.63
C SER A 224 -1.96 6.00 30.01
N LYS A 225 -1.94 4.67 30.10
CA LYS A 225 -2.33 3.93 31.31
C LYS A 225 -1.50 4.26 32.56
N ASP A 226 -0.25 4.69 32.39
CA ASP A 226 0.66 5.07 33.49
C ASP A 226 0.86 6.59 33.59
N GLY A 227 -0.13 7.41 33.12
CA GLY A 227 -0.15 8.85 33.23
C GLY A 227 -0.24 9.56 31.87
N ASN A 228 0.89 9.91 31.27
CA ASN A 228 0.94 10.49 29.92
C ASN A 228 1.08 9.40 28.83
N ALA A 229 0.90 9.82 27.57
CA ALA A 229 1.04 8.90 26.44
C ALA A 229 2.50 8.51 26.20
N GLU A 230 2.75 7.22 26.20
CA GLU A 230 4.05 6.59 26.03
C GLU A 230 3.97 5.38 25.10
N ILE A 231 5.11 4.90 24.61
CA ILE A 231 5.18 3.74 23.74
C ILE A 231 5.27 2.45 24.58
N TYR A 232 4.42 1.50 24.25
CA TYR A 232 4.37 0.16 24.85
C TYR A 232 4.58 -0.92 23.80
N LEU A 233 5.24 -2.00 24.22
CA LEU A 233 5.36 -3.26 23.50
C LEU A 233 4.44 -4.29 24.14
N LYS A 234 3.68 -5.03 23.34
CA LYS A 234 2.86 -6.16 23.78
C LYS A 234 3.23 -7.41 23.00
N ASP A 235 3.52 -8.47 23.71
CA ASP A 235 3.67 -9.82 23.14
C ASP A 235 2.28 -10.44 22.98
N MET A 236 1.93 -10.81 21.76
CA MET A 236 0.58 -11.27 21.42
C MET A 236 0.30 -12.68 21.87
N LYS A 237 1.34 -13.50 22.11
CA LYS A 237 1.20 -14.88 22.59
C LYS A 237 1.01 -14.94 24.11
N THR A 238 1.78 -14.15 24.85
CA THR A 238 1.80 -14.17 26.30
C THR A 238 0.92 -13.10 26.93
N GLY A 239 0.52 -12.09 26.16
CA GLY A 239 -0.19 -10.90 26.62
C GLY A 239 0.67 -9.96 27.49
N LYS A 240 1.97 -10.25 27.69
CA LYS A 240 2.87 -9.41 28.47
C LYS A 240 3.11 -8.06 27.78
N GLU A 241 3.09 -7.01 28.58
CA GLU A 241 3.32 -5.64 28.14
C GLU A 241 4.58 -5.07 28.80
N LYS A 242 5.31 -4.25 28.03
CA LYS A 242 6.51 -3.52 28.46
C LYS A 242 6.42 -2.09 28.02
N ARG A 243 6.54 -1.12 28.92
CA ARG A 243 6.71 0.30 28.58
C ARG A 243 8.12 0.50 28.03
N LEU A 244 8.24 1.16 26.86
CA LEU A 244 9.52 1.41 26.19
C LEU A 244 10.02 2.84 26.37
N THR A 245 9.12 3.81 26.58
CA THR A 245 9.50 5.21 26.77
C THR A 245 9.04 5.73 28.15
N PHE A 246 9.83 6.65 28.71
CA PHE A 246 9.65 7.19 30.06
C PHE A 246 9.93 8.70 30.03
N ASN A 247 9.02 9.46 29.41
CA ASN A 247 9.22 10.89 29.17
C ASN A 247 8.07 11.68 29.83
N PRO A 248 8.30 12.86 30.42
CA PRO A 248 7.22 13.69 30.96
C PRO A 248 6.30 14.28 29.88
N THR A 249 6.71 14.25 28.61
CA THR A 249 5.90 14.69 27.45
C THR A 249 5.38 13.51 26.63
N ILE A 250 4.55 13.78 25.64
CA ILE A 250 3.89 12.75 24.82
C ILE A 250 4.87 12.08 23.88
N ASP A 251 4.87 10.74 23.90
CA ASP A 251 5.45 9.85 22.90
C ASP A 251 4.32 9.05 22.24
N THR A 252 4.21 9.08 20.90
CA THR A 252 3.06 8.54 20.16
C THR A 252 3.41 8.03 18.76
N SER A 253 2.43 7.41 18.09
CA SER A 253 2.51 6.99 16.67
C SER A 253 3.73 6.11 16.35
N PRO A 254 3.99 5.02 17.11
CA PRO A 254 5.12 4.16 16.84
C PRO A 254 4.94 3.37 15.54
N CYS A 255 6.06 3.12 14.84
CA CYS A 255 6.11 2.35 13.62
C CYS A 255 7.39 1.51 13.57
N TRP A 256 7.25 0.20 13.36
CA TRP A 256 8.38 -0.72 13.23
C TRP A 256 9.20 -0.49 11.96
N SER A 257 10.52 -0.58 12.07
CA SER A 257 11.38 -0.77 10.92
C SER A 257 11.13 -2.16 10.29
N PRO A 258 11.35 -2.35 8.97
CA PRO A 258 11.12 -3.65 8.32
C PRO A 258 12.06 -4.76 8.82
N SER A 259 13.16 -4.40 9.48
CA SER A 259 14.07 -5.35 10.13
C SER A 259 13.56 -5.82 11.50
N GLY A 260 12.57 -5.14 12.09
CA GLY A 260 12.10 -5.38 13.47
C GLY A 260 13.11 -4.97 14.55
N ARG A 261 14.18 -4.23 14.19
CA ARG A 261 15.23 -3.84 15.15
C ARG A 261 15.04 -2.44 15.73
N GLU A 262 14.31 -1.59 15.04
CA GLU A 262 14.10 -0.19 15.41
C GLU A 262 12.63 0.19 15.33
N ILE A 263 12.25 1.21 16.09
CA ILE A 263 10.92 1.80 16.13
C ILE A 263 11.07 3.30 15.90
N ALA A 264 10.41 3.82 14.87
CA ALA A 264 10.24 5.27 14.69
C ALA A 264 8.99 5.70 15.46
N PHE A 265 9.01 6.88 16.06
CA PHE A 265 7.88 7.41 16.82
C PHE A 265 7.90 8.93 16.88
N THR A 266 6.78 9.55 17.20
CA THR A 266 6.65 10.99 17.42
C THR A 266 6.83 11.29 18.89
N SER A 267 7.69 12.27 19.23
CA SER A 267 7.95 12.70 20.60
C SER A 267 7.95 14.21 20.75
N GLN A 268 7.40 14.70 21.84
CA GLN A 268 7.41 16.12 22.22
C GLN A 268 8.56 16.47 23.18
N ARG A 269 9.52 15.55 23.44
CA ARG A 269 10.63 15.75 24.39
C ARG A 269 11.54 16.96 24.10
N SER A 270 11.53 17.45 22.87
CA SER A 270 12.24 18.65 22.45
C SER A 270 11.35 19.92 22.39
N GLY A 271 10.17 19.88 23.02
CA GLY A 271 9.21 20.99 23.08
C GLY A 271 8.13 20.95 22.01
N THR A 272 8.41 20.41 20.83
CA THR A 272 7.47 20.26 19.70
C THR A 272 7.50 18.84 19.17
N PRO A 273 6.42 18.34 18.52
CA PRO A 273 6.39 17.01 17.95
C PRO A 273 7.48 16.81 16.87
N GLN A 274 8.32 15.83 17.07
CA GLN A 274 9.45 15.48 16.20
C GLN A 274 9.53 13.96 16.03
N ILE A 275 10.15 13.51 14.94
CA ILE A 275 10.36 12.09 14.70
C ILE A 275 11.67 11.65 15.36
N TYR A 276 11.54 10.59 16.15
CA TYR A 276 12.64 9.89 16.81
C TYR A 276 12.69 8.44 16.36
N ILE A 277 13.85 7.83 16.51
CA ILE A 277 14.08 6.39 16.35
C ILE A 277 14.68 5.87 17.66
N MET A 278 14.27 4.67 18.06
CA MET A 278 14.86 3.90 19.16
C MET A 278 15.06 2.45 18.73
N ASP A 279 15.88 1.71 19.49
CA ASP A 279 15.97 0.26 19.36
C ASP A 279 14.65 -0.40 19.81
N ALA A 280 14.39 -1.64 19.39
CA ALA A 280 13.19 -2.39 19.73
C ALA A 280 12.97 -2.56 21.26
N GLU A 281 14.05 -2.49 22.04
CA GLU A 281 14.06 -2.58 23.50
C GLU A 281 13.78 -1.26 24.22
N GLY A 282 13.70 -0.13 23.49
CA GLY A 282 13.46 1.21 24.03
C GLY A 282 14.73 2.01 24.33
N SER A 283 15.91 1.54 23.88
CA SER A 283 17.21 2.21 24.07
C SER A 283 17.62 3.03 22.82
N ASN A 284 18.76 3.73 22.92
CA ASN A 284 19.41 4.47 21.83
C ASN A 284 18.47 5.47 21.09
N ILE A 285 17.70 6.21 21.86
CA ILE A 285 16.75 7.18 21.33
C ILE A 285 17.47 8.34 20.65
N ARG A 286 17.21 8.57 19.36
CA ARG A 286 17.78 9.65 18.56
C ARG A 286 16.72 10.37 17.74
N ARG A 287 16.84 11.69 17.63
CA ARG A 287 15.99 12.53 16.79
C ARG A 287 16.49 12.51 15.35
N ILE A 288 15.55 12.43 14.36
CA ILE A 288 15.89 12.47 12.93
C ILE A 288 15.39 13.73 12.21
N THR A 289 14.44 14.47 12.79
CA THR A 289 13.95 15.74 12.24
C THR A 289 14.53 16.91 13.03
N THR A 290 15.19 17.84 12.37
CA THR A 290 15.89 18.97 13.00
C THR A 290 15.25 20.31 12.73
N GLU A 291 14.55 20.47 11.61
CA GLU A 291 13.89 21.69 11.17
C GLU A 291 12.36 21.56 11.30
N GLY A 292 11.69 22.70 11.44
CA GLY A 292 10.23 22.75 11.57
C GLY A 292 9.71 22.51 12.99
N THR A 293 8.42 22.77 13.17
CA THR A 293 7.76 22.79 14.48
C THR A 293 6.79 21.64 14.72
N TYR A 294 6.54 20.80 13.69
CA TYR A 294 5.60 19.68 13.81
C TYR A 294 5.93 18.60 12.79
N HIS A 295 6.22 17.41 13.27
CA HIS A 295 6.40 16.21 12.47
C HIS A 295 5.71 15.03 13.14
N ASP A 296 4.97 14.23 12.37
CA ASP A 296 4.17 13.11 12.88
C ASP A 296 3.97 12.02 11.81
N SER A 297 3.36 10.91 12.22
CA SER A 297 2.90 9.84 11.35
C SER A 297 4.03 9.21 10.52
N ALA A 298 5.16 8.92 11.15
CA ALA A 298 6.30 8.29 10.51
C ALA A 298 5.95 6.89 9.98
N THR A 299 6.51 6.52 8.83
CA THR A 299 6.39 5.20 8.23
C THR A 299 7.66 4.81 7.50
N TRP A 300 8.17 3.59 7.76
CA TRP A 300 9.37 3.05 7.13
C TRP A 300 9.11 2.53 5.72
N SER A 301 10.04 2.79 4.80
CA SER A 301 10.06 2.11 3.51
C SER A 301 10.42 0.62 3.68
N PRO A 302 9.93 -0.29 2.82
CA PRO A 302 10.18 -1.73 2.94
C PRO A 302 11.63 -2.16 2.78
N ASP A 303 12.50 -1.30 2.24
CA ASP A 303 13.94 -1.49 2.16
C ASP A 303 14.68 -1.05 3.44
N GLY A 304 13.98 -0.34 4.35
CA GLY A 304 14.55 0.17 5.59
C GLY A 304 15.48 1.38 5.42
N LEU A 305 15.54 1.98 4.23
CA LEU A 305 16.46 3.09 3.92
C LEU A 305 15.83 4.47 4.05
N ARG A 306 14.50 4.55 4.15
CA ARG A 306 13.77 5.82 4.14
C ARG A 306 12.63 5.82 5.15
N ILE A 307 12.31 6.99 5.68
CA ILE A 307 11.13 7.22 6.54
C ILE A 307 10.32 8.36 5.92
N ALA A 308 9.07 8.09 5.55
CA ALA A 308 8.13 9.12 5.19
C ALA A 308 7.37 9.60 6.44
N PHE A 309 7.08 10.89 6.51
CA PHE A 309 6.39 11.50 7.65
C PHE A 309 5.63 12.75 7.20
N VAL A 310 4.71 13.22 8.03
CA VAL A 310 4.01 14.48 7.85
C VAL A 310 4.80 15.60 8.51
N SER A 311 4.95 16.72 7.83
CA SER A 311 5.51 17.95 8.39
C SER A 311 4.54 19.12 8.21
N ARG A 312 4.44 19.99 9.23
CA ARG A 312 3.71 21.24 9.14
C ARG A 312 4.69 22.41 9.09
N ILE A 313 4.74 23.06 7.94
CA ILE A 313 5.51 24.29 7.70
C ILE A 313 4.54 25.35 7.21
N GLU A 314 4.55 26.57 7.81
CA GLU A 314 3.66 27.69 7.45
C GLU A 314 2.16 27.31 7.37
N ASN A 315 1.68 26.53 8.36
CA ASN A 315 0.31 25.98 8.41
C ASN A 315 -0.09 25.01 7.28
N ARG A 316 0.85 24.59 6.45
CA ARG A 316 0.63 23.56 5.42
C ARG A 316 1.16 22.23 5.90
N PHE A 317 0.36 21.19 5.69
CA PHE A 317 0.74 19.81 5.98
C PHE A 317 1.17 19.16 4.68
N ASP A 318 2.42 18.72 4.63
CA ASP A 318 3.01 18.04 3.50
C ASP A 318 3.75 16.78 3.94
N ILE A 319 3.92 15.85 3.01
CA ILE A 319 4.68 14.63 3.23
C ILE A 319 6.14 14.88 2.87
N TYR A 320 7.02 14.46 3.75
CA TYR A 320 8.46 14.50 3.60
C TYR A 320 9.04 13.10 3.70
N VAL A 321 10.21 12.90 3.13
CA VAL A 321 10.97 11.65 3.18
C VAL A 321 12.37 11.93 3.71
N PHE A 322 12.73 11.26 4.80
CA PHE A 322 14.10 11.23 5.34
C PHE A 322 14.84 10.01 4.79
N ASN A 323 16.03 10.22 4.27
CA ASN A 323 16.93 9.18 3.81
C ASN A 323 17.96 8.88 4.91
N LEU A 324 17.93 7.66 5.46
CA LEU A 324 18.80 7.26 6.57
C LEU A 324 20.27 7.14 6.18
N LYS A 325 20.58 6.97 4.90
CA LYS A 325 21.97 6.84 4.43
C LYS A 325 22.62 8.20 4.21
N SER A 326 21.90 9.15 3.60
CA SER A 326 22.43 10.51 3.34
C SER A 326 22.12 11.51 4.44
N ASN A 327 21.21 11.19 5.37
CA ASN A 327 20.62 12.10 6.37
C ASN A 327 19.91 13.33 5.76
N GLU A 328 19.44 13.22 4.53
CA GLU A 328 18.73 14.28 3.83
C GLU A 328 17.22 14.13 3.97
N ILE A 329 16.54 15.26 4.07
CA ILE A 329 15.07 15.36 4.04
C ILE A 329 14.65 15.98 2.70
N SER A 330 13.77 15.31 1.99
CA SER A 330 13.15 15.80 0.76
C SER A 330 11.64 15.96 0.93
N LYS A 331 11.09 17.01 0.34
CA LYS A 331 9.65 17.25 0.29
C LYS A 331 9.04 16.42 -0.84
N LEU A 332 8.02 15.62 -0.51
CA LEU A 332 7.35 14.72 -1.47
C LEU A 332 6.10 15.34 -2.09
N THR A 333 5.33 16.11 -1.31
CA THR A 333 4.09 16.76 -1.78
C THR A 333 4.20 18.26 -1.59
N GLU A 334 3.62 19.04 -2.51
CA GLU A 334 3.53 20.47 -2.34
C GLU A 334 2.34 21.10 -3.08
N ASN A 335 1.96 22.32 -2.62
CA ASN A 335 0.96 23.18 -3.24
C ASN A 335 -0.43 22.58 -3.47
N ALA A 336 -0.83 21.57 -2.68
CA ALA A 336 -2.05 20.79 -2.93
C ALA A 336 -2.76 20.36 -1.64
N GLY A 337 -3.42 21.30 -0.96
CA GLY A 337 -4.19 21.04 0.25
C GLY A 337 -3.33 20.55 1.42
N ARG A 338 -3.97 19.82 2.36
CA ARG A 338 -3.28 19.12 3.48
C ARG A 338 -3.02 17.69 3.06
N ASN A 339 -1.78 17.24 3.21
CA ASN A 339 -1.32 15.90 2.85
C ASN A 339 -0.87 15.19 4.13
N GLU A 340 -1.54 14.07 4.47
CA GLU A 340 -1.40 13.42 5.79
C GLU A 340 -1.37 11.89 5.66
N ASN A 341 -0.88 11.22 6.71
CA ASN A 341 -0.88 9.77 6.89
C ASN A 341 -0.25 8.98 5.71
N PRO A 342 1.02 9.20 5.39
CA PRO A 342 1.69 8.43 4.35
C PRO A 342 1.82 6.95 4.73
N SER A 343 1.77 6.07 3.73
CA SER A 343 2.09 4.65 3.88
C SER A 343 2.74 4.12 2.61
N TRP A 344 3.87 3.43 2.76
CA TRP A 344 4.63 2.86 1.66
C TRP A 344 3.94 1.66 1.02
N SER A 345 4.06 1.54 -0.30
CA SER A 345 3.75 0.33 -1.04
C SER A 345 4.71 -0.82 -0.71
N PRO A 346 4.31 -2.09 -0.90
CA PRO A 346 5.17 -3.25 -0.64
C PRO A 346 6.50 -3.25 -1.39
N ASP A 347 6.55 -2.64 -2.57
CA ASP A 347 7.75 -2.52 -3.40
C ASP A 347 8.65 -1.32 -3.05
N GLY A 348 8.15 -0.38 -2.21
CA GLY A 348 8.88 0.81 -1.79
C GLY A 348 9.05 1.90 -2.86
N ARG A 349 8.31 1.82 -3.98
CA ARG A 349 8.34 2.81 -5.08
C ARG A 349 7.24 3.83 -5.01
N HIS A 350 6.18 3.54 -4.26
CA HIS A 350 5.01 4.39 -4.17
C HIS A 350 4.61 4.62 -2.72
N LEU A 351 3.82 5.66 -2.50
CA LEU A 351 3.13 5.90 -1.24
C LEU A 351 1.64 6.11 -1.51
N VAL A 352 0.83 5.68 -0.55
CA VAL A 352 -0.55 6.11 -0.42
C VAL A 352 -0.63 7.14 0.71
N PHE A 353 -1.46 8.17 0.55
CA PHE A 353 -1.67 9.22 1.55
C PHE A 353 -3.08 9.79 1.46
N SER A 354 -3.52 10.48 2.50
CA SER A 354 -4.77 11.24 2.50
C SER A 354 -4.52 12.69 2.16
N SER A 355 -5.39 13.28 1.32
CA SER A 355 -5.30 14.70 0.94
C SER A 355 -6.68 15.31 0.70
N ASN A 356 -6.87 16.56 1.14
CA ASN A 356 -8.11 17.32 0.89
C ASN A 356 -8.02 18.25 -0.33
N ARG A 357 -7.06 18.01 -1.24
CA ARG A 357 -6.85 18.82 -2.46
C ARG A 357 -8.07 18.90 -3.40
N SER A 358 -8.95 17.91 -3.35
CA SER A 358 -10.22 17.88 -4.10
C SER A 358 -11.43 18.40 -3.30
N GLY A 359 -11.21 19.10 -2.17
CA GLY A 359 -12.24 19.63 -1.28
C GLY A 359 -12.46 18.79 -0.04
N LYS A 360 -12.75 17.49 -0.20
CA LYS A 360 -12.82 16.50 0.90
C LYS A 360 -11.57 15.64 0.92
N TYR A 361 -11.28 15.04 2.07
CA TYR A 361 -10.18 14.09 2.13
C TYR A 361 -10.46 12.87 1.26
N GLN A 362 -9.51 12.60 0.37
CA GLN A 362 -9.47 11.42 -0.49
C GLN A 362 -8.09 10.76 -0.40
N LEU A 363 -7.99 9.52 -0.87
CA LEU A 363 -6.74 8.80 -0.93
C LEU A 363 -6.07 8.99 -2.29
N TYR A 364 -4.77 9.22 -2.24
CA TYR A 364 -3.92 9.46 -3.41
C TYR A 364 -2.71 8.54 -3.37
N LEU A 365 -2.28 8.11 -4.53
CA LEU A 365 -0.99 7.46 -4.75
C LEU A 365 0.00 8.49 -5.30
N VAL A 366 1.27 8.33 -4.97
CA VAL A 366 2.38 9.13 -5.49
C VAL A 366 3.62 8.26 -5.60
N ASP A 367 4.46 8.50 -6.60
CA ASP A 367 5.78 7.89 -6.67
C ASP A 367 6.68 8.45 -5.55
N TYR A 368 7.64 7.67 -5.07
CA TYR A 368 8.53 8.09 -3.96
C TYR A 368 9.39 9.33 -4.28
N ASP A 369 9.44 9.73 -5.56
CA ASP A 369 10.11 10.96 -6.01
C ASP A 369 9.15 12.16 -6.21
N GLY A 370 7.89 12.03 -5.77
CA GLY A 370 6.88 13.08 -5.83
C GLY A 370 6.11 13.18 -7.14
N ARG A 371 6.40 12.33 -8.12
CA ARG A 371 5.71 12.34 -9.43
C ARG A 371 4.43 11.51 -9.43
N ALA A 372 3.67 11.65 -10.52
CA ALA A 372 2.49 10.84 -10.85
C ALA A 372 1.45 10.71 -9.72
N VAL A 373 1.07 11.84 -9.15
CA VAL A 373 0.00 11.87 -8.14
C VAL A 373 -1.32 11.43 -8.77
N ARG A 374 -1.96 10.40 -8.22
CA ARG A 374 -3.22 9.83 -8.70
C ARG A 374 -4.21 9.64 -7.56
N GLN A 375 -5.43 10.16 -7.73
CA GLN A 375 -6.55 9.92 -6.81
C GLN A 375 -7.10 8.49 -6.99
N ILE A 376 -7.37 7.80 -5.87
CA ILE A 376 -7.90 6.42 -5.89
C ILE A 376 -9.25 6.26 -5.19
N THR A 377 -9.74 7.30 -4.49
CA THR A 377 -11.09 7.33 -3.92
C THR A 377 -11.78 8.62 -4.35
N ALA A 378 -13.12 8.59 -4.54
CA ALA A 378 -13.87 9.73 -5.04
C ALA A 378 -15.17 10.01 -4.27
N SER A 379 -15.63 9.08 -3.42
CA SER A 379 -16.88 9.21 -2.65
C SER A 379 -16.60 9.19 -1.15
N GLY A 380 -17.44 9.88 -0.36
CA GLY A 380 -17.25 9.99 1.09
C GLY A 380 -16.07 10.89 1.47
N GLU A 381 -15.56 10.67 2.66
CA GLU A 381 -14.32 11.27 3.15
C GLU A 381 -13.38 10.15 3.64
N ASN A 382 -12.20 10.04 3.03
CA ASN A 382 -11.31 8.89 3.19
C ASN A 382 -9.95 9.32 3.73
N LYS A 383 -9.52 8.69 4.84
CA LYS A 383 -8.33 9.08 5.61
C LYS A 383 -7.54 7.88 6.12
N MET A 384 -6.35 8.14 6.65
CA MET A 384 -5.52 7.19 7.38
C MET A 384 -5.27 5.89 6.63
N PRO A 385 -4.82 5.93 5.37
CA PRO A 385 -4.54 4.71 4.63
C PRO A 385 -3.31 3.99 5.20
N LYS A 386 -3.36 2.66 5.15
CA LYS A 386 -2.20 1.80 5.37
C LYS A 386 -2.16 0.73 4.28
N TRP A 387 -1.07 0.69 3.56
CA TRP A 387 -0.83 -0.34 2.56
C TRP A 387 -0.43 -1.65 3.22
N GLN A 388 -0.85 -2.79 2.67
CA GLN A 388 -0.37 -4.11 3.11
C GLN A 388 1.15 -4.16 3.12
N LYS A 389 1.71 -4.88 4.10
CA LYS A 389 3.16 -5.09 4.19
C LYS A 389 3.62 -6.09 3.13
N SER A 390 4.86 -5.97 2.66
CA SER A 390 5.46 -6.99 1.80
C SER A 390 5.51 -8.31 2.56
N THR A 391 4.88 -9.35 2.02
CA THR A 391 5.07 -10.72 2.51
C THR A 391 6.43 -11.23 2.06
N LYS A 392 7.13 -11.90 2.96
CA LYS A 392 8.45 -12.51 2.68
C LYS A 392 8.34 -13.64 1.66
#